data_a398b175e4c7fbfe7e80c6eb0a7f955e
#
_entry.id   a398b175e4c7fbfe7e80c6eb0a7f955e
#
_cell.length_a   1.000
_cell.length_b   1.000
_cell.length_c   1.000
_cell.angle_alpha   90.00
_cell.angle_beta   90.00
_cell.angle_gamma   90.00
#
_symmetry.space_group_name_H-M   'P 1'
#
loop_
_entity.id
_entity.type
_entity.pdbx_description
1 polymer ?
#
loop_
_entity_poly.entity_id
_entity_poly.type
_entity_poly.pdbx_seq_one_letter_code
_entity_poly.pdbx_strand_id
1 'polypeptide(L)'
;EDRGWDNDIMEHMVYNNIDVAFGGGARHLISEPYTTSFGDTWNPKRTDGENLMEVLKERGYQFVDNKTDMAALESGKAWGLFDDSHMDADMDREALHPTQPSIAEMTAKAIELLSQNEKGFFLMVEGSQVDWAGHNNDPAYMLTDFLAFDEAVKVAVEFAKKDGNTIVLAFPDHNTGGMTIGNRDYNGAYTHLTKEELIDPLKGMTMSSYALVSQIGDAWNVEGIK
;
A
#
# COMPACT_ATOMS: atom_id res chain seq x y z
N GLU A 1 18.47 12.00 1.99
CA GLU A 1 18.27 12.29 0.56
C GLU A 1 17.05 13.18 0.37
N ASP A 2 17.00 13.92 -0.75
CA ASP A 2 15.83 14.70 -1.08
C ASP A 2 14.66 13.75 -1.43
N ARG A 3 13.47 14.07 -0.93
CA ARG A 3 12.24 13.29 -1.15
C ARG A 3 11.88 13.13 -2.64
N GLY A 4 12.30 14.06 -3.50
CA GLY A 4 12.05 14.02 -4.94
C GLY A 4 13.03 13.15 -5.73
N TRP A 5 13.99 12.50 -5.08
CA TRP A 5 14.98 11.65 -5.73
C TRP A 5 14.55 10.17 -5.76
N ASP A 6 13.33 9.92 -6.20
CA ASP A 6 12.73 8.58 -6.21
C ASP A 6 13.58 7.54 -6.97
N ASN A 7 14.20 7.93 -8.09
CA ASN A 7 15.06 7.03 -8.86
C ASN A 7 16.32 6.64 -8.10
N ASP A 8 16.96 7.62 -7.43
CA ASP A 8 18.18 7.40 -6.64
C ASP A 8 17.85 6.58 -5.38
N ILE A 9 16.69 6.84 -4.76
CA ILE A 9 16.22 6.06 -3.60
C ILE A 9 15.99 4.60 -4.01
N MET A 10 15.31 4.35 -5.13
CA MET A 10 15.08 3.01 -5.65
C MET A 10 16.40 2.30 -5.94
N GLU A 11 17.36 2.97 -6.57
CA GLU A 11 18.71 2.45 -6.83
C GLU A 11 19.41 2.07 -5.50
N HIS A 12 19.41 2.97 -4.52
CA HIS A 12 19.99 2.68 -3.22
C HIS A 12 19.33 1.48 -2.54
N MET A 13 18.02 1.33 -2.61
CA MET A 13 17.32 0.16 -2.06
C MET A 13 17.80 -1.15 -2.72
N VAL A 14 17.92 -1.16 -4.06
CA VAL A 14 18.39 -2.33 -4.82
C VAL A 14 19.83 -2.67 -4.45
N TYR A 15 20.73 -1.68 -4.43
CA TYR A 15 22.15 -1.92 -4.18
C TYR A 15 22.49 -2.17 -2.70
N ASN A 16 21.66 -1.74 -1.76
CA ASN A 16 21.82 -2.05 -0.33
C ASN A 16 21.33 -3.45 0.09
N ASN A 17 20.96 -4.28 -0.88
CA ASN A 17 20.61 -5.69 -0.65
C ASN A 17 19.41 -5.90 0.31
N ILE A 18 18.36 -5.11 0.17
CA ILE A 18 17.11 -5.36 0.88
C ILE A 18 16.57 -6.73 0.46
N ASP A 19 16.41 -7.65 1.39
CA ASP A 19 16.07 -9.04 1.09
C ASP A 19 14.66 -9.20 0.54
N VAL A 20 13.69 -8.45 1.10
CA VAL A 20 12.29 -8.46 0.68
C VAL A 20 11.78 -7.03 0.56
N ALA A 21 11.19 -6.67 -0.58
CA ALA A 21 10.49 -5.40 -0.78
C ALA A 21 9.17 -5.65 -1.53
N PHE A 22 8.05 -5.21 -0.94
CA PHE A 22 6.71 -5.32 -1.54
C PHE A 22 6.01 -3.96 -1.52
N GLY A 23 5.37 -3.58 -2.63
CA GLY A 23 4.65 -2.30 -2.73
C GLY A 23 4.37 -1.86 -4.16
N GLY A 24 4.24 -0.57 -4.37
CA GLY A 24 4.17 0.08 -5.67
C GLY A 24 5.52 0.66 -6.11
N GLY A 25 5.51 1.54 -7.13
CA GLY A 25 6.69 2.31 -7.55
C GLY A 25 7.51 1.67 -8.66
N ALA A 26 6.98 0.72 -9.41
CA ALA A 26 7.71 0.01 -10.47
C ALA A 26 8.32 0.95 -11.54
N ARG A 27 7.69 2.11 -11.77
CA ARG A 27 8.20 3.14 -12.71
C ARG A 27 9.61 3.66 -12.38
N HIS A 28 10.05 3.52 -11.13
CA HIS A 28 11.38 3.91 -10.67
C HIS A 28 12.40 2.75 -10.71
N LEU A 29 11.92 1.51 -10.94
CA LEU A 29 12.76 0.33 -11.10
C LEU A 29 13.10 0.04 -12.57
N ILE A 30 12.16 0.27 -13.48
CA ILE A 30 12.26 -0.04 -14.91
C ILE A 30 12.80 1.14 -15.72
N SER A 31 13.53 0.87 -16.80
CA SER A 31 14.02 1.88 -17.75
C SER A 31 13.29 1.86 -19.09
N GLU A 32 12.50 0.83 -19.35
CA GLU A 32 11.67 0.65 -20.55
C GLU A 32 10.26 0.22 -20.14
N PRO A 33 9.24 0.39 -21.02
CA PRO A 33 7.90 -0.09 -20.74
C PRO A 33 7.89 -1.58 -20.41
N TYR A 34 7.26 -1.94 -19.30
CA TYR A 34 7.13 -3.32 -18.82
C TYR A 34 5.68 -3.77 -18.95
N THR A 35 5.46 -4.91 -19.60
CA THR A 35 4.14 -5.55 -19.62
C THR A 35 4.05 -6.53 -18.47
N THR A 36 3.10 -6.30 -17.57
CA THR A 36 2.86 -7.15 -16.40
C THR A 36 2.37 -8.54 -16.80
N SER A 37 2.45 -9.47 -15.88
CA SER A 37 1.95 -10.84 -16.07
C SER A 37 0.42 -10.91 -16.33
N PHE A 38 -0.31 -9.86 -15.98
CA PHE A 38 -1.77 -9.74 -16.18
C PHE A 38 -2.16 -8.79 -17.32
N GLY A 39 -1.19 -8.25 -18.08
CA GLY A 39 -1.39 -7.56 -19.35
C GLY A 39 -1.40 -6.04 -19.30
N ASP A 40 -1.22 -5.41 -18.14
CA ASP A 40 -1.06 -3.98 -18.03
C ASP A 40 0.34 -3.53 -18.47
N THR A 41 0.48 -2.26 -18.85
CA THR A 41 1.77 -1.70 -19.24
C THR A 41 2.18 -0.60 -18.27
N TRP A 42 3.30 -0.82 -17.57
CA TRP A 42 3.93 0.18 -16.72
C TRP A 42 4.97 0.98 -17.49
N ASN A 43 4.96 2.29 -17.29
CA ASN A 43 5.85 3.19 -17.99
C ASN A 43 6.96 3.72 -17.08
N PRO A 44 8.22 3.73 -17.54
CA PRO A 44 9.33 4.15 -16.72
C PRO A 44 9.32 5.66 -16.40
N LYS A 45 9.86 6.01 -15.25
CA LYS A 45 10.30 7.38 -14.92
C LYS A 45 11.82 7.51 -14.82
N ARG A 46 12.56 6.41 -14.96
CA ARG A 46 14.02 6.47 -15.04
C ARG A 46 14.45 7.02 -16.40
N THR A 47 15.46 7.90 -16.38
CA THR A 47 16.02 8.54 -17.57
C THR A 47 17.49 8.24 -17.79
N ASP A 48 18.10 7.51 -16.84
CA ASP A 48 19.51 7.09 -16.88
C ASP A 48 19.75 5.82 -17.72
N GLY A 49 18.68 5.13 -18.12
CA GLY A 49 18.73 3.89 -18.91
C GLY A 49 19.04 2.63 -18.09
N GLU A 50 19.21 2.74 -16.77
CA GLU A 50 19.45 1.57 -15.92
C GLU A 50 18.15 0.81 -15.63
N ASN A 51 18.12 -0.48 -15.93
CA ASN A 51 17.02 -1.37 -15.60
C ASN A 51 17.31 -2.13 -14.29
N LEU A 52 16.85 -1.59 -13.18
CA LEU A 52 17.10 -2.18 -11.88
C LEU A 52 16.36 -3.51 -11.65
N MET A 53 15.31 -3.79 -12.42
CA MET A 53 14.67 -5.11 -12.41
C MET A 53 15.62 -6.20 -12.90
N GLU A 54 16.35 -5.95 -13.98
CA GLU A 54 17.35 -6.90 -14.47
C GLU A 54 18.51 -7.04 -13.48
N VAL A 55 18.95 -5.94 -12.86
CA VAL A 55 19.95 -5.99 -11.78
C VAL A 55 19.48 -6.90 -10.62
N LEU A 56 18.23 -6.79 -10.19
CA LEU A 56 17.67 -7.67 -9.16
C LEU A 56 17.71 -9.14 -9.60
N LYS A 57 17.29 -9.46 -10.83
CA LYS A 57 17.31 -10.83 -11.37
C LYS A 57 18.74 -11.40 -11.44
N GLU A 58 19.70 -10.61 -11.94
CA GLU A 58 21.12 -11.00 -11.99
C GLU A 58 21.71 -11.27 -10.59
N ARG A 59 21.21 -10.59 -9.58
CA ARG A 59 21.57 -10.77 -8.17
C ARG A 59 20.80 -11.90 -7.47
N GLY A 60 19.98 -12.64 -8.22
CA GLY A 60 19.26 -13.80 -7.74
C GLY A 60 17.97 -13.49 -6.98
N TYR A 61 17.40 -12.29 -7.13
CA TYR A 61 16.08 -11.98 -6.58
C TYR A 61 14.97 -12.54 -7.47
N GLN A 62 13.90 -12.97 -6.85
CA GLN A 62 12.64 -13.27 -7.51
C GLN A 62 11.85 -11.96 -7.64
N PHE A 63 11.41 -11.64 -8.86
CA PHE A 63 10.54 -10.49 -9.10
C PHE A 63 9.13 -10.97 -9.41
N VAL A 64 8.14 -10.38 -8.77
CA VAL A 64 6.70 -10.68 -8.95
C VAL A 64 5.90 -9.38 -9.08
N ASP A 65 4.84 -9.41 -9.88
CA ASP A 65 4.00 -8.25 -10.19
C ASP A 65 2.50 -8.47 -9.86
N ASN A 66 2.16 -9.59 -9.23
CA ASN A 66 0.79 -9.92 -8.83
C ASN A 66 0.73 -10.74 -7.54
N LYS A 67 -0.45 -10.73 -6.89
CA LYS A 67 -0.66 -11.43 -5.61
C LYS A 67 -0.52 -12.95 -5.68
N THR A 68 -0.84 -13.53 -6.84
CA THR A 68 -0.76 -15.00 -7.02
C THR A 68 0.68 -15.47 -7.03
N ASP A 69 1.54 -14.80 -7.80
CA ASP A 69 2.96 -15.12 -7.88
C ASP A 69 3.66 -14.78 -6.56
N MET A 70 3.28 -13.67 -5.90
CA MET A 70 3.75 -13.36 -4.55
C MET A 70 3.42 -14.49 -3.57
N ALA A 71 2.19 -14.99 -3.59
CA ALA A 71 1.78 -16.09 -2.71
C ALA A 71 2.56 -17.38 -2.95
N ALA A 72 3.01 -17.62 -4.18
CA ALA A 72 3.79 -18.79 -4.56
C ALA A 72 5.27 -18.73 -4.17
N LEU A 73 5.78 -17.60 -3.69
CA LEU A 73 7.15 -17.48 -3.19
C LEU A 73 7.34 -18.38 -1.96
N GLU A 74 8.35 -19.23 -1.97
CA GLU A 74 8.63 -20.17 -0.86
C GLU A 74 9.85 -19.78 -0.04
N SER A 75 10.86 -19.18 -0.66
CA SER A 75 12.14 -18.87 0.01
C SER A 75 12.97 -17.87 -0.81
N GLY A 76 14.02 -17.34 -0.20
CA GLY A 76 15.01 -16.50 -0.87
C GLY A 76 14.62 -15.02 -0.87
N LYS A 77 15.36 -14.25 -1.66
CA LYS A 77 15.17 -12.82 -1.80
C LYS A 77 14.10 -12.53 -2.85
N ALA A 78 13.20 -11.58 -2.54
CA ALA A 78 12.08 -11.28 -3.42
C ALA A 78 11.73 -9.78 -3.45
N TRP A 79 11.42 -9.29 -4.64
CA TRP A 79 10.80 -7.99 -4.85
C TRP A 79 9.48 -8.16 -5.57
N GLY A 80 8.42 -7.62 -4.98
CA GLY A 80 7.07 -7.59 -5.56
C GLY A 80 6.61 -6.15 -5.72
N LEU A 81 6.46 -5.69 -6.96
CA LEU A 81 5.89 -4.38 -7.25
C LEU A 81 4.56 -4.60 -7.99
N PHE A 82 3.49 -4.04 -7.42
CA PHE A 82 2.12 -4.37 -7.82
C PHE A 82 1.40 -3.19 -8.48
N ASP A 83 2.13 -2.07 -8.64
CA ASP A 83 1.67 -0.89 -9.35
C ASP A 83 2.88 -0.11 -9.90
N ASP A 84 2.69 0.65 -10.97
CA ASP A 84 3.75 1.51 -11.50
C ASP A 84 4.02 2.71 -10.59
N SER A 85 3.01 3.17 -9.86
CA SER A 85 3.03 4.28 -8.92
C SER A 85 2.68 3.83 -7.51
N HIS A 86 1.57 4.31 -6.95
CA HIS A 86 1.03 3.90 -5.66
C HIS A 86 0.00 2.79 -5.88
N MET A 87 -0.02 1.81 -4.99
CA MET A 87 -1.10 0.83 -4.96
C MET A 87 -2.43 1.52 -4.62
N ASP A 88 -3.54 0.90 -5.01
CA ASP A 88 -4.87 1.44 -4.75
C ASP A 88 -5.21 1.50 -3.25
N ALA A 89 -6.14 2.37 -2.90
CA ALA A 89 -6.84 2.32 -1.63
C ALA A 89 -7.46 0.94 -1.41
N ASP A 90 -7.46 0.44 -0.18
CA ASP A 90 -7.98 -0.92 0.09
C ASP A 90 -9.44 -1.08 -0.35
N MET A 91 -10.26 -0.03 -0.23
CA MET A 91 -11.66 -0.03 -0.66
C MET A 91 -11.85 -0.14 -2.18
N ASP A 92 -10.86 0.28 -2.97
CA ASP A 92 -10.92 0.31 -4.44
C ASP A 92 -10.20 -0.88 -5.07
N ARG A 93 -9.21 -1.44 -4.39
CA ARG A 93 -8.25 -2.42 -4.88
C ARG A 93 -8.89 -3.62 -5.58
N GLU A 94 -9.88 -4.26 -4.97
CA GLU A 94 -10.54 -5.45 -5.57
C GLU A 94 -11.38 -5.09 -6.81
N ALA A 95 -11.85 -3.86 -6.91
CA ALA A 95 -12.67 -3.41 -8.05
C ALA A 95 -11.81 -2.92 -9.22
N LEU A 96 -10.68 -2.25 -8.93
CA LEU A 96 -9.83 -1.64 -9.95
C LEU A 96 -8.69 -2.57 -10.36
N HIS A 97 -7.93 -3.10 -9.40
CA HIS A 97 -6.77 -3.95 -9.65
C HIS A 97 -6.77 -5.20 -8.75
N PRO A 98 -7.63 -6.19 -9.04
CA PRO A 98 -7.79 -7.40 -8.21
C PRO A 98 -6.53 -8.28 -8.14
N THR A 99 -5.52 -7.96 -8.93
CA THR A 99 -4.20 -8.62 -8.91
C THR A 99 -3.26 -8.07 -7.84
N GLN A 100 -3.55 -6.89 -7.28
CA GLN A 100 -2.77 -6.31 -6.18
C GLN A 100 -3.04 -7.07 -4.87
N PRO A 101 -1.99 -7.38 -4.07
CA PRO A 101 -2.16 -7.92 -2.73
C PRO A 101 -2.60 -6.83 -1.74
N SER A 102 -3.25 -7.23 -0.66
CA SER A 102 -3.46 -6.36 0.49
C SER A 102 -2.17 -6.16 1.29
N ILE A 103 -2.12 -5.11 2.13
CA ILE A 103 -1.01 -4.89 3.04
C ILE A 103 -0.82 -6.06 4.02
N ALA A 104 -1.90 -6.72 4.43
CA ALA A 104 -1.85 -7.90 5.30
C ALA A 104 -1.23 -9.11 4.57
N GLU A 105 -1.57 -9.35 3.30
CA GLU A 105 -0.97 -10.41 2.49
C GLU A 105 0.52 -10.16 2.25
N MET A 106 0.92 -8.93 1.94
CA MET A 106 2.33 -8.54 1.80
C MET A 106 3.09 -8.74 3.11
N THR A 107 2.50 -8.33 4.24
CA THR A 107 3.10 -8.51 5.57
C THR A 107 3.29 -9.98 5.91
N ALA A 108 2.27 -10.81 5.67
CA ALA A 108 2.34 -12.24 5.92
C ALA A 108 3.45 -12.91 5.10
N LYS A 109 3.51 -12.62 3.81
CA LYS A 109 4.53 -13.19 2.91
C LYS A 109 5.94 -12.68 3.25
N ALA A 110 6.10 -11.41 3.60
CA ALA A 110 7.39 -10.88 4.03
C ALA A 110 7.88 -11.57 5.31
N ILE A 111 7.02 -11.78 6.30
CA ILE A 111 7.35 -12.53 7.52
C ILE A 111 7.73 -13.99 7.19
N GLU A 112 6.96 -14.65 6.32
CA GLU A 112 7.23 -16.04 5.90
C GLU A 112 8.63 -16.19 5.29
N LEU A 113 9.02 -15.27 4.39
CA LEU A 113 10.33 -15.31 3.75
C LEU A 113 11.45 -14.93 4.73
N LEU A 114 11.30 -13.85 5.48
CA LEU A 114 12.34 -13.30 6.35
C LEU A 114 12.57 -14.15 7.60
N SER A 115 11.56 -14.82 8.14
CA SER A 115 11.67 -15.66 9.33
C SER A 115 12.48 -16.94 9.11
N GLN A 116 12.81 -17.28 7.87
CA GLN A 116 13.72 -18.38 7.55
C GLN A 116 15.18 -18.07 7.91
N ASN A 117 15.50 -16.81 8.20
CA ASN A 117 16.83 -16.43 8.64
C ASN A 117 17.01 -16.71 10.14
N GLU A 118 17.85 -17.69 10.48
CA GLU A 118 18.15 -18.07 11.87
C GLU A 118 18.72 -16.93 12.73
N LYS A 119 19.28 -15.89 12.11
CA LYS A 119 19.80 -14.71 12.81
C LYS A 119 18.72 -13.66 13.12
N GLY A 120 17.48 -13.92 12.70
CA GLY A 120 16.37 -12.97 12.80
C GLY A 120 16.28 -12.00 11.63
N PHE A 121 15.33 -11.09 11.72
CA PHE A 121 15.05 -10.09 10.67
C PHE A 121 14.54 -8.78 11.28
N PHE A 122 14.59 -7.74 10.46
CA PHE A 122 13.88 -6.48 10.66
C PHE A 122 12.91 -6.30 9.50
N LEU A 123 11.66 -5.99 9.81
CA LEU A 123 10.62 -5.69 8.81
C LEU A 123 9.96 -4.36 9.17
N MET A 124 9.91 -3.44 8.22
CA MET A 124 9.12 -2.23 8.28
C MET A 124 7.90 -2.38 7.36
N VAL A 125 6.73 -2.04 7.87
CA VAL A 125 5.46 -2.06 7.15
C VAL A 125 4.82 -0.69 7.28
N GLU A 126 4.45 -0.08 6.16
CA GLU A 126 3.86 1.26 6.13
C GLU A 126 2.42 1.20 5.59
N GLY A 127 1.47 1.70 6.39
CA GLY A 127 0.10 1.95 5.97
C GLY A 127 -0.03 3.31 5.30
N SER A 128 0.72 3.56 4.23
CA SER A 128 0.87 4.89 3.60
C SER A 128 -0.43 5.49 3.08
N GLN A 129 -1.39 4.67 2.67
CA GLN A 129 -2.67 5.12 2.11
C GLN A 129 -3.55 5.83 3.16
N VAL A 130 -3.34 5.60 4.45
CA VAL A 130 -4.01 6.33 5.53
C VAL A 130 -3.66 7.82 5.49
N ASP A 131 -2.39 8.15 5.25
CA ASP A 131 -1.92 9.53 5.10
C ASP A 131 -2.52 10.22 3.86
N TRP A 132 -2.54 9.52 2.73
CA TRP A 132 -3.15 10.02 1.50
C TRP A 132 -4.64 10.31 1.67
N ALA A 133 -5.37 9.43 2.35
CA ALA A 133 -6.76 9.65 2.68
C ALA A 133 -6.96 10.89 3.59
N GLY A 134 -6.04 11.09 4.55
CA GLY A 134 -6.00 12.27 5.39
C GLY A 134 -5.80 13.56 4.60
N HIS A 135 -4.88 13.58 3.66
CA HIS A 135 -4.67 14.70 2.74
C HIS A 135 -5.90 15.00 1.88
N ASN A 136 -6.62 13.97 1.45
CA ASN A 136 -7.83 14.12 0.65
C ASN A 136 -9.06 14.48 1.50
N ASN A 137 -8.95 14.48 2.83
CA ASN A 137 -10.08 14.63 3.75
C ASN A 137 -11.21 13.62 3.47
N ASP A 138 -10.84 12.41 3.09
CA ASP A 138 -11.76 11.32 2.77
C ASP A 138 -11.88 10.34 3.94
N PRO A 139 -12.95 10.41 4.72
CA PRO A 139 -13.08 9.60 5.93
C PRO A 139 -13.32 8.11 5.64
N ALA A 140 -13.99 7.77 4.54
CA ALA A 140 -14.24 6.36 4.18
C ALA A 140 -12.95 5.69 3.73
N TYR A 141 -12.20 6.33 2.86
CA TYR A 141 -10.87 5.90 2.44
C TYR A 141 -9.94 5.73 3.65
N MET A 142 -9.87 6.74 4.53
CA MET A 142 -9.02 6.66 5.73
C MET A 142 -9.39 5.48 6.63
N LEU A 143 -10.69 5.25 6.87
CA LEU A 143 -11.13 4.15 7.74
C LEU A 143 -10.84 2.78 7.14
N THR A 144 -11.06 2.59 5.84
CA THR A 144 -10.80 1.30 5.19
C THR A 144 -9.33 0.95 5.18
N ASP A 145 -8.46 1.90 4.84
CA ASP A 145 -7.01 1.67 4.85
C ASP A 145 -6.43 1.54 6.25
N PHE A 146 -6.99 2.25 7.25
CA PHE A 146 -6.63 2.04 8.64
C PHE A 146 -7.01 0.63 9.13
N LEU A 147 -8.18 0.12 8.75
CA LEU A 147 -8.59 -1.25 9.07
C LEU A 147 -7.74 -2.29 8.33
N ALA A 148 -7.35 -2.03 7.09
CA ALA A 148 -6.42 -2.89 6.36
C ALA A 148 -5.05 -2.94 7.04
N PHE A 149 -4.56 -1.81 7.57
CA PHE A 149 -3.34 -1.76 8.36
C PHE A 149 -3.49 -2.52 9.70
N ASP A 150 -4.62 -2.42 10.38
CA ASP A 150 -4.91 -3.19 11.60
C ASP A 150 -4.84 -4.71 11.36
N GLU A 151 -5.34 -5.19 10.21
CA GLU A 151 -5.17 -6.61 9.83
C GLU A 151 -3.70 -6.98 9.59
N ALA A 152 -2.88 -6.09 9.02
CA ALA A 152 -1.44 -6.33 8.90
C ALA A 152 -0.75 -6.37 10.27
N VAL A 153 -1.11 -5.48 11.19
CA VAL A 153 -0.64 -5.51 12.59
C VAL A 153 -1.04 -6.81 13.27
N LYS A 154 -2.27 -7.28 13.06
CA LYS A 154 -2.73 -8.56 13.59
C LYS A 154 -1.87 -9.73 13.10
N VAL A 155 -1.57 -9.78 11.79
CA VAL A 155 -0.65 -10.80 11.21
C VAL A 155 0.70 -10.80 11.94
N ALA A 156 1.30 -9.63 12.11
CA ALA A 156 2.59 -9.50 12.79
C ALA A 156 2.51 -9.92 14.27
N VAL A 157 1.44 -9.54 14.98
CA VAL A 157 1.23 -9.89 16.40
C VAL A 157 0.99 -11.39 16.57
N GLU A 158 0.24 -12.02 15.68
CA GLU A 158 -0.01 -13.47 15.72
C GLU A 158 1.30 -14.24 15.48
N PHE A 159 2.13 -13.81 14.54
CA PHE A 159 3.46 -14.37 14.35
C PHE A 159 4.31 -14.19 15.60
N ALA A 160 4.39 -13.00 16.17
CA ALA A 160 5.20 -12.70 17.35
C ALA A 160 4.78 -13.54 18.57
N LYS A 161 3.47 -13.73 18.78
CA LYS A 161 2.94 -14.60 19.86
C LYS A 161 3.36 -16.06 19.68
N LYS A 162 3.40 -16.54 18.45
CA LYS A 162 3.79 -17.91 18.13
C LYS A 162 5.31 -18.09 18.23
N ASP A 163 6.08 -17.12 17.75
CA ASP A 163 7.54 -17.14 17.75
C ASP A 163 8.12 -16.94 19.16
N GLY A 164 7.55 -16.06 19.97
CA GLY A 164 7.95 -15.77 21.33
C GLY A 164 9.22 -14.92 21.49
N ASN A 165 9.91 -14.57 20.40
CA ASN A 165 11.14 -13.78 20.39
C ASN A 165 11.04 -12.52 19.53
N THR A 166 9.89 -12.25 18.93
CA THR A 166 9.64 -11.10 18.06
C THR A 166 8.96 -9.96 18.83
N ILE A 167 9.41 -8.73 18.60
CA ILE A 167 8.78 -7.51 19.10
C ILE A 167 8.07 -6.86 17.93
N VAL A 168 6.80 -6.48 18.14
CA VAL A 168 6.00 -5.69 17.18
C VAL A 168 5.77 -4.31 17.78
N LEU A 169 6.07 -3.27 17.00
CA LEU A 169 5.80 -1.88 17.34
C LEU A 169 4.87 -1.31 16.26
N ALA A 170 3.76 -0.69 16.67
CA ALA A 170 2.84 0.01 15.77
C ALA A 170 2.58 1.41 16.33
N PHE A 171 2.84 2.43 15.54
CA PHE A 171 2.65 3.83 15.92
C PHE A 171 2.53 4.69 14.66
N PRO A 172 1.83 5.84 14.73
CA PRO A 172 1.86 6.83 13.66
C PRO A 172 3.15 7.64 13.71
N ASP A 173 3.59 8.17 12.59
CA ASP A 173 4.65 9.18 12.50
C ASP A 173 4.09 10.59 12.77
N HIS A 174 2.90 10.90 12.26
CA HIS A 174 2.17 12.16 12.49
C HIS A 174 0.66 11.95 12.27
N ASN A 175 -0.09 13.00 12.48
CA ASN A 175 -1.50 13.11 12.15
C ASN A 175 -1.66 13.94 10.87
N THR A 176 -2.57 13.54 9.96
CA THR A 176 -2.85 14.22 8.70
C THR A 176 -4.32 14.50 8.56
N GLY A 177 -4.68 15.76 8.24
CA GLY A 177 -6.06 16.20 8.07
C GLY A 177 -6.85 16.36 9.36
N GLY A 178 -6.42 15.80 10.48
CA GLY A 178 -7.09 15.96 11.79
C GLY A 178 -8.51 15.42 11.82
N MET A 179 -8.77 14.28 11.17
CA MET A 179 -10.12 13.71 11.07
C MET A 179 -10.74 13.50 12.44
N THR A 180 -11.98 13.99 12.58
CA THR A 180 -12.86 13.73 13.72
C THR A 180 -14.20 13.24 13.23
N ILE A 181 -14.78 12.27 13.93
CA ILE A 181 -16.11 11.76 13.61
C ILE A 181 -17.18 12.68 14.25
N GLY A 182 -18.13 13.11 13.42
CA GLY A 182 -19.25 13.94 13.84
C GLY A 182 -19.45 15.15 12.93
N ASN A 183 -20.64 15.76 13.02
CA ASN A 183 -21.01 16.93 12.23
C ASN A 183 -21.32 18.10 13.16
N ARG A 184 -20.74 19.28 12.89
CA ARG A 184 -21.01 20.52 13.64
C ARG A 184 -22.45 20.99 13.56
N ASP A 185 -23.20 20.56 12.55
CA ASP A 185 -24.60 20.93 12.36
C ASP A 185 -25.53 20.19 13.35
N TYR A 186 -25.05 19.14 13.99
CA TYR A 186 -25.69 18.56 15.16
C TYR A 186 -25.40 19.41 16.38
N ASN A 187 -26.26 20.39 16.60
CA ASN A 187 -26.11 21.46 17.56
C ASN A 187 -25.92 20.91 18.99
N GLY A 188 -24.69 20.87 19.43
CA GLY A 188 -24.33 20.96 20.83
C GLY A 188 -24.07 19.69 21.60
N ALA A 189 -24.17 18.47 21.04
CA ALA A 189 -23.74 17.33 21.84
C ALA A 189 -23.53 16.04 21.02
N TYR A 190 -22.30 15.75 20.66
CA TYR A 190 -21.88 14.40 20.24
C TYR A 190 -22.33 13.30 21.20
N THR A 191 -22.57 13.64 22.45
CA THR A 191 -23.07 12.74 23.49
C THR A 191 -24.50 12.23 23.26
N HIS A 192 -25.24 12.85 22.33
CA HIS A 192 -26.62 12.45 22.00
C HIS A 192 -26.70 11.71 20.65
N LEU A 193 -25.61 11.65 19.87
CA LEU A 193 -25.58 10.91 18.62
C LEU A 193 -25.38 9.42 18.90
N THR A 194 -26.16 8.60 18.23
CA THR A 194 -25.92 7.15 18.19
C THR A 194 -24.71 6.83 17.30
N LYS A 195 -24.15 5.64 17.49
CA LYS A 195 -23.09 5.14 16.63
C LYS A 195 -23.53 5.10 15.15
N GLU A 196 -24.75 4.73 14.92
CA GLU A 196 -25.37 4.66 13.59
C GLU A 196 -25.40 6.05 12.93
N GLU A 197 -25.82 7.08 13.63
CA GLU A 197 -25.85 8.45 13.11
C GLU A 197 -24.46 9.00 12.77
N LEU A 198 -23.41 8.51 13.43
CA LEU A 198 -22.03 8.88 13.16
C LEU A 198 -21.41 8.10 11.99
N ILE A 199 -21.74 6.83 11.84
CA ILE A 199 -21.04 5.89 10.96
C ILE A 199 -21.82 5.58 9.68
N ASP A 200 -23.17 5.55 9.73
CA ASP A 200 -23.98 5.15 8.57
C ASP A 200 -23.76 6.01 7.32
N PRO A 201 -23.51 7.33 7.42
CA PRO A 201 -23.14 8.12 6.23
C PRO A 201 -21.90 7.63 5.51
N LEU A 202 -20.93 7.03 6.23
CA LEU A 202 -19.70 6.51 5.66
C LEU A 202 -19.89 5.14 4.99
N LYS A 203 -20.85 4.34 5.45
CA LYS A 203 -21.14 3.01 4.88
C LYS A 203 -21.66 3.05 3.44
N GLY A 204 -22.20 4.17 3.02
CA GLY A 204 -22.67 4.38 1.64
C GLY A 204 -21.57 4.74 0.66
N MET A 205 -20.37 5.04 1.14
CA MET A 205 -19.21 5.36 0.31
C MET A 205 -18.56 4.05 -0.16
N THR A 206 -18.63 3.77 -1.46
CA THR A 206 -18.16 2.51 -2.07
C THR A 206 -16.89 2.70 -2.89
N MET A 207 -16.36 3.92 -2.98
CA MET A 207 -15.19 4.29 -3.75
C MET A 207 -14.50 5.47 -3.08
N SER A 208 -13.16 5.51 -3.12
CA SER A 208 -12.41 6.67 -2.64
C SER A 208 -12.63 7.90 -3.51
N SER A 209 -12.42 9.07 -2.95
CA SER A 209 -12.41 10.32 -3.72
C SER A 209 -11.35 10.32 -4.81
N TYR A 210 -10.23 9.63 -4.59
CA TYR A 210 -9.15 9.49 -5.55
C TYR A 210 -9.59 8.68 -6.79
N ALA A 211 -10.16 7.49 -6.56
CA ALA A 211 -10.67 6.64 -7.64
C ALA A 211 -11.84 7.30 -8.38
N LEU A 212 -12.73 7.99 -7.65
CA LEU A 212 -13.82 8.75 -8.25
C LEU A 212 -13.33 9.84 -9.20
N VAL A 213 -12.34 10.63 -8.78
CA VAL A 213 -11.74 11.68 -9.63
C VAL A 213 -11.08 11.07 -10.86
N SER A 214 -10.37 9.96 -10.72
CA SER A 214 -9.75 9.23 -11.83
C SER A 214 -10.77 8.74 -12.87
N GLN A 215 -11.93 8.24 -12.40
CA GLN A 215 -12.98 7.74 -13.30
C GLN A 215 -13.77 8.87 -14.00
N ILE A 216 -13.98 10.01 -13.32
CA ILE A 216 -14.68 11.14 -13.90
C ILE A 216 -13.78 11.89 -14.92
N GLY A 217 -12.46 11.87 -14.72
CA GLY A 217 -11.49 12.50 -15.60
C GLY A 217 -11.82 13.96 -15.88
N ASP A 218 -11.62 14.40 -17.12
CA ASP A 218 -11.94 15.77 -17.57
C ASP A 218 -13.45 16.06 -17.68
N ALA A 219 -14.30 15.08 -17.45
CA ALA A 219 -15.76 15.19 -17.50
C ALA A 219 -16.37 15.81 -16.23
N TRP A 220 -15.60 16.56 -15.46
CA TRP A 220 -16.07 17.30 -14.28
C TRP A 220 -17.16 18.31 -14.66
N ASN A 221 -18.39 17.84 -14.77
CA ASN A 221 -19.55 18.71 -14.79
C ASN A 221 -20.58 18.19 -13.79
N VAL A 222 -21.34 19.11 -13.20
CA VAL A 222 -22.35 18.82 -12.17
C VAL A 222 -23.46 17.86 -12.67
N GLU A 223 -23.58 17.63 -13.98
CA GLU A 223 -24.54 16.70 -14.59
C GLU A 223 -24.06 15.24 -14.56
N GLY A 224 -22.74 15.01 -14.46
CA GLY A 224 -22.14 13.66 -14.34
C GLY A 224 -22.16 13.08 -12.91
N ILE A 225 -22.53 13.87 -11.91
CA ILE A 225 -22.56 13.48 -10.49
C ILE A 225 -24.03 13.24 -10.05
N LYS A 226 -24.77 12.45 -10.78
CA LYS A 226 -26.12 12.02 -10.37
C LYS A 226 -26.16 10.54 -10.01
#